data_083a3551f171e708a44d2c1cab4ed1c3
#
_entry.id   083a3551f171e708a44d2c1cab4ed1c3
#
_cell.length_a   1.000
_cell.length_b   1.000
_cell.length_c   1.000
_cell.angle_alpha   90.00
_cell.angle_beta   90.00
_cell.angle_gamma   90.00
#
_symmetry.space_group_name_H-M   'P 1'
#
loop_
_entity.id
_entity.type
_entity.pdbx_description
1 polymer ?
#
loop_
_entity_poly.entity_id
_entity_poly.type
_entity_poly.pdbx_seq_one_letter_code
_entity_poly.pdbx_strand_id
1 'polypeptide(L)'
;MAYDTQLALVVPCNNEQEMLPTTIEQLTAALLRLIKKGSIGNGRIIFVDDGSTDNSWNIIKQSAANNRMITGIKLSHNVGHQNALWAGLERAVAMQADATISIDADLQDDISAIDEMLDAFHHGNDVVFGVRDNRQSDSFLKHFTAHSFYKFMASIGGEIIYNHGDFRLMSLRAMRALMQFPERNMFVRGMVKSIGFPYTCVYYTRKERMAGSSKYPLTKMLNFAFVGITSFSLKPLRFITFLGLAMLVVSTVLIIYGLYRHVTNSTIEGWTSLIISLWFIGGAILTCLGIIGEYIGRIYSEVKHRPRYFIEEQTSDSNT
;
A
#
# COMPACT_ATOMS: atom_id res chain seq x y z
N MET A 1 -29.33 -20.88 -1.41
CA MET A 1 -30.03 -19.63 -1.76
C MET A 1 -29.17 -18.88 -2.77
N ALA A 2 -29.75 -18.27 -3.78
CA ALA A 2 -28.99 -17.40 -4.67
C ALA A 2 -28.85 -16.03 -3.99
N TYR A 3 -27.64 -15.44 -4.03
CA TYR A 3 -27.38 -14.11 -3.51
C TYR A 3 -27.58 -13.07 -4.59
N ASP A 4 -28.20 -11.94 -4.27
CA ASP A 4 -28.38 -10.79 -5.18
C ASP A 4 -27.23 -9.77 -5.02
N THR A 5 -26.05 -10.26 -4.66
CA THR A 5 -24.86 -9.42 -4.42
C THR A 5 -24.35 -8.81 -5.72
N GLN A 6 -24.17 -7.50 -5.74
CA GLN A 6 -23.49 -6.80 -6.82
C GLN A 6 -21.98 -6.74 -6.55
N LEU A 7 -21.21 -7.51 -7.31
CA LEU A 7 -19.76 -7.60 -7.17
C LEU A 7 -19.06 -6.67 -8.16
N ALA A 8 -18.11 -5.86 -7.70
CA ALA A 8 -17.16 -5.13 -8.54
C ALA A 8 -15.76 -5.72 -8.41
N LEU A 9 -15.07 -5.93 -9.54
CA LEU A 9 -13.64 -6.22 -9.58
C LEU A 9 -12.91 -4.95 -9.99
N VAL A 10 -12.00 -4.45 -9.17
CA VAL A 10 -11.17 -3.26 -9.45
C VAL A 10 -9.78 -3.71 -9.86
N VAL A 11 -9.38 -3.34 -11.08
CA VAL A 11 -8.15 -3.79 -11.73
C VAL A 11 -7.32 -2.57 -12.14
N PRO A 12 -6.41 -2.07 -11.29
CA PRO A 12 -5.44 -1.05 -11.71
C PRO A 12 -4.43 -1.65 -12.68
N CYS A 13 -4.08 -0.92 -13.73
CA CYS A 13 -3.11 -1.33 -14.74
C CYS A 13 -2.26 -0.15 -15.23
N ASN A 14 -1.01 -0.43 -15.60
CA ASN A 14 -0.11 0.54 -16.21
C ASN A 14 0.86 -0.16 -17.15
N ASN A 15 0.73 0.08 -18.46
CA ASN A 15 1.52 -0.57 -19.51
C ASN A 15 1.41 -2.11 -19.48
N GLU A 16 0.18 -2.60 -19.51
CA GLU A 16 -0.15 -4.04 -19.42
C GLU A 16 -0.81 -4.55 -20.70
N GLN A 17 -0.51 -3.94 -21.87
CA GLN A 17 -1.13 -4.31 -23.16
C GLN A 17 -1.03 -5.81 -23.50
N GLU A 18 0.03 -6.49 -23.05
CA GLU A 18 0.26 -7.92 -23.32
C GLU A 18 -0.67 -8.82 -22.47
N MET A 19 -0.93 -8.40 -21.24
CA MET A 19 -1.70 -9.19 -20.26
C MET A 19 -3.20 -8.91 -20.28
N LEU A 20 -3.59 -7.67 -20.60
CA LEU A 20 -4.99 -7.22 -20.54
C LEU A 20 -5.98 -8.10 -21.30
N PRO A 21 -5.72 -8.59 -22.54
CA PRO A 21 -6.66 -9.46 -23.23
C PRO A 21 -6.98 -10.73 -22.42
N THR A 22 -5.96 -11.40 -21.89
CA THR A 22 -6.10 -12.60 -21.07
C THR A 22 -6.78 -12.29 -19.74
N THR A 23 -6.44 -11.16 -19.11
CA THR A 23 -7.04 -10.70 -17.86
C THR A 23 -8.52 -10.44 -18.01
N ILE A 24 -8.92 -9.74 -19.08
CA ILE A 24 -10.32 -9.46 -19.41
C ILE A 24 -11.11 -10.74 -19.59
N GLU A 25 -10.57 -11.69 -20.36
CA GLU A 25 -11.20 -12.98 -20.61
C GLU A 25 -11.41 -13.78 -19.31
N GLN A 26 -10.35 -13.94 -18.51
CA GLN A 26 -10.39 -14.75 -17.29
C GLN A 26 -11.31 -14.14 -16.22
N LEU A 27 -11.27 -12.82 -16.02
CA LEU A 27 -12.12 -12.16 -15.04
C LEU A 27 -13.59 -12.15 -15.48
N THR A 28 -13.86 -11.97 -16.77
CA THR A 28 -15.23 -12.08 -17.32
C THR A 28 -15.77 -13.50 -17.15
N ALA A 29 -14.99 -14.52 -17.46
CA ALA A 29 -15.36 -15.92 -17.28
C ALA A 29 -15.62 -16.25 -15.79
N ALA A 30 -14.81 -15.71 -14.88
CA ALA A 30 -14.99 -15.86 -13.44
C ALA A 30 -16.32 -15.25 -12.96
N LEU A 31 -16.65 -14.01 -13.38
CA LEU A 31 -17.93 -13.39 -13.03
C LEU A 31 -19.12 -14.16 -13.57
N LEU A 32 -19.08 -14.60 -14.84
CA LEU A 32 -20.16 -15.40 -15.43
C LEU A 32 -20.36 -16.73 -14.69
N ARG A 33 -19.27 -17.38 -14.26
CA ARG A 33 -19.30 -18.59 -13.45
C ARG A 33 -19.96 -18.34 -12.10
N LEU A 34 -19.62 -17.24 -11.41
CA LEU A 34 -20.17 -16.86 -10.10
C LEU A 34 -21.66 -16.53 -10.20
N ILE A 35 -22.10 -15.84 -11.25
CA ILE A 35 -23.51 -15.56 -11.53
C ILE A 35 -24.26 -16.88 -11.77
N LYS A 36 -23.72 -17.76 -12.61
CA LYS A 36 -24.33 -19.07 -12.89
C LYS A 36 -24.44 -19.95 -11.65
N LYS A 37 -23.47 -19.88 -10.74
CA LYS A 37 -23.46 -20.59 -9.46
C LYS A 37 -24.48 -19.99 -8.48
N GLY A 38 -24.95 -18.76 -8.71
CA GLY A 38 -25.83 -18.04 -7.78
C GLY A 38 -25.08 -17.44 -6.58
N SER A 39 -23.76 -17.33 -6.66
CA SER A 39 -22.93 -16.69 -5.60
C SER A 39 -23.04 -15.17 -5.65
N ILE A 40 -23.36 -14.59 -6.81
CA ILE A 40 -23.62 -13.16 -7.01
C ILE A 40 -24.81 -12.97 -7.96
N GLY A 41 -25.55 -11.86 -7.84
CA GLY A 41 -26.62 -11.47 -8.75
C GLY A 41 -26.09 -10.79 -10.02
N ASN A 42 -25.09 -9.91 -9.87
CA ASN A 42 -24.47 -9.18 -10.96
C ASN A 42 -22.98 -8.96 -10.71
N GLY A 43 -22.19 -8.76 -11.78
CA GLY A 43 -20.76 -8.52 -11.69
C GLY A 43 -20.28 -7.44 -12.66
N ARG A 44 -19.34 -6.59 -12.21
CA ARG A 44 -18.68 -5.55 -13.01
C ARG A 44 -17.18 -5.61 -12.85
N ILE A 45 -16.44 -5.27 -13.90
CA ILE A 45 -14.98 -5.13 -13.89
C ILE A 45 -14.66 -3.67 -14.17
N ILE A 46 -13.93 -3.03 -13.26
CA ILE A 46 -13.51 -1.63 -13.35
C ILE A 46 -12.01 -1.63 -13.60
N PHE A 47 -11.60 -1.44 -14.84
CA PHE A 47 -10.20 -1.23 -15.19
C PHE A 47 -9.83 0.24 -14.96
N VAL A 48 -8.72 0.46 -14.26
CA VAL A 48 -8.18 1.82 -14.05
C VAL A 48 -6.80 1.90 -14.69
N ASP A 49 -6.75 2.59 -15.82
CA ASP A 49 -5.51 2.86 -16.55
C ASP A 49 -4.74 4.02 -15.90
N ASP A 50 -3.62 3.71 -15.27
CA ASP A 50 -2.75 4.68 -14.55
C ASP A 50 -1.80 5.40 -15.52
N GLY A 51 -2.38 6.07 -16.53
CA GLY A 51 -1.63 6.86 -17.50
C GLY A 51 -0.69 6.01 -18.35
N SER A 52 -1.14 4.90 -18.89
CA SER A 52 -0.34 4.05 -19.79
C SER A 52 0.07 4.80 -21.04
N THR A 53 1.27 4.47 -21.53
CA THR A 53 1.84 5.01 -22.79
C THR A 53 1.77 4.02 -23.94
N ASP A 54 1.38 2.79 -23.65
CA ASP A 54 1.18 1.70 -24.62
C ASP A 54 -0.29 1.61 -25.09
N ASN A 55 -0.69 0.49 -25.68
CA ASN A 55 -2.04 0.29 -26.19
C ASN A 55 -3.07 -0.15 -25.11
N SER A 56 -2.72 -0.15 -23.83
CA SER A 56 -3.57 -0.64 -22.72
C SER A 56 -4.95 0.03 -22.71
N TRP A 57 -4.99 1.37 -22.79
CA TRP A 57 -6.26 2.10 -22.79
C TRP A 57 -7.19 1.73 -23.94
N ASN A 58 -6.66 1.59 -25.17
CA ASN A 58 -7.47 1.23 -26.32
C ASN A 58 -8.08 -0.18 -26.18
N ILE A 59 -7.32 -1.14 -25.61
CA ILE A 59 -7.82 -2.48 -25.31
C ILE A 59 -9.00 -2.42 -24.34
N ILE A 60 -8.86 -1.67 -23.24
CA ILE A 60 -9.92 -1.49 -22.25
C ILE A 60 -11.17 -0.85 -22.88
N LYS A 61 -10.98 0.22 -23.66
CA LYS A 61 -12.06 0.97 -24.31
C LYS A 61 -12.84 0.09 -25.29
N GLN A 62 -12.15 -0.69 -26.12
CA GLN A 62 -12.77 -1.63 -27.06
C GLN A 62 -13.52 -2.75 -26.32
N SER A 63 -12.94 -3.27 -25.24
CA SER A 63 -13.57 -4.30 -24.44
C SER A 63 -14.83 -3.80 -23.74
N ALA A 64 -14.81 -2.57 -23.21
CA ALA A 64 -15.98 -1.94 -22.60
C ALA A 64 -17.11 -1.67 -23.61
N ALA A 65 -16.77 -1.33 -24.86
CA ALA A 65 -17.77 -1.15 -25.91
C ALA A 65 -18.50 -2.46 -26.27
N ASN A 66 -17.80 -3.60 -26.18
CA ASN A 66 -18.32 -4.91 -26.56
C ASN A 66 -18.90 -5.71 -25.38
N ASN A 67 -18.58 -5.35 -24.13
CA ASN A 67 -19.01 -6.09 -22.94
C ASN A 67 -19.48 -5.13 -21.85
N ARG A 68 -20.77 -5.13 -21.57
CA ARG A 68 -21.40 -4.29 -20.54
C ARG A 68 -20.91 -4.54 -19.11
N MET A 69 -20.24 -5.66 -18.86
CA MET A 69 -19.64 -5.94 -17.55
C MET A 69 -18.34 -5.16 -17.32
N ILE A 70 -17.79 -4.48 -18.33
CA ILE A 70 -16.50 -3.81 -18.28
C ILE A 70 -16.72 -2.30 -18.28
N THR A 71 -16.02 -1.62 -17.37
CA THR A 71 -15.92 -0.16 -17.29
C THR A 71 -14.45 0.22 -17.24
N GLY A 72 -14.03 1.23 -17.99
CA GLY A 72 -12.68 1.76 -18.00
C GLY A 72 -12.62 3.19 -17.46
N ILE A 73 -11.59 3.49 -16.70
CA ILE A 73 -11.21 4.82 -16.23
C ILE A 73 -9.77 5.06 -16.65
N LYS A 74 -9.50 6.12 -17.39
CA LYS A 74 -8.15 6.57 -17.75
C LYS A 74 -7.75 7.75 -16.88
N LEU A 75 -6.64 7.66 -16.20
CA LEU A 75 -6.06 8.76 -15.45
C LEU A 75 -5.19 9.63 -16.36
N SER A 76 -5.10 10.93 -16.07
CA SER A 76 -4.39 11.93 -16.90
C SER A 76 -2.89 11.67 -16.99
N HIS A 77 -2.30 11.01 -16.01
CA HIS A 77 -0.88 10.62 -15.96
C HIS A 77 -0.71 9.52 -14.92
N ASN A 78 0.48 8.91 -14.88
CA ASN A 78 0.80 7.92 -13.85
C ASN A 78 0.86 8.57 -12.47
N VAL A 79 -0.08 8.21 -11.61
CA VAL A 79 -0.21 8.68 -10.22
C VAL A 79 0.19 7.61 -9.20
N GLY A 80 0.55 6.42 -9.67
CA GLY A 80 0.97 5.27 -8.90
C GLY A 80 -0.18 4.35 -8.49
N HIS A 81 0.15 3.07 -8.36
CA HIS A 81 -0.79 1.96 -8.16
C HIS A 81 -1.85 2.21 -7.07
N GLN A 82 -1.48 2.80 -5.93
CA GLN A 82 -2.42 3.03 -4.82
C GLN A 82 -3.49 4.08 -5.16
N ASN A 83 -3.13 5.13 -5.91
CA ASN A 83 -4.09 6.15 -6.35
C ASN A 83 -4.99 5.61 -7.47
N ALA A 84 -4.47 4.80 -8.37
CA ALA A 84 -5.26 4.11 -9.39
C ALA A 84 -6.26 3.14 -8.75
N LEU A 85 -5.80 2.34 -7.77
CA LEU A 85 -6.69 1.49 -6.98
C LEU A 85 -7.80 2.30 -6.30
N TRP A 86 -7.44 3.42 -5.68
CA TRP A 86 -8.41 4.30 -5.02
C TRP A 86 -9.47 4.82 -5.98
N ALA A 87 -9.08 5.25 -7.18
CA ALA A 87 -10.02 5.71 -8.22
C ALA A 87 -11.04 4.61 -8.58
N GLY A 88 -10.59 3.36 -8.69
CA GLY A 88 -11.45 2.21 -8.93
C GLY A 88 -12.40 1.92 -7.77
N LEU A 89 -11.92 2.03 -6.52
CA LEU A 89 -12.77 1.86 -5.33
C LEU A 89 -13.81 2.98 -5.21
N GLU A 90 -13.46 4.24 -5.47
CA GLU A 90 -14.42 5.35 -5.53
C GLU A 90 -15.50 5.08 -6.58
N ARG A 91 -15.13 4.55 -7.75
CA ARG A 91 -16.08 4.15 -8.78
C ARG A 91 -17.01 3.02 -8.32
N ALA A 92 -16.47 2.01 -7.67
CA ALA A 92 -17.27 0.90 -7.14
C ALA A 92 -18.29 1.38 -6.09
N VAL A 93 -17.89 2.32 -5.22
CA VAL A 93 -18.82 2.97 -4.26
C VAL A 93 -19.89 3.78 -4.98
N ALA A 94 -19.53 4.55 -6.02
CA ALA A 94 -20.49 5.32 -6.81
C ALA A 94 -21.52 4.41 -7.51
N MET A 95 -21.11 3.21 -7.92
CA MET A 95 -21.99 2.18 -8.49
C MET A 95 -22.79 1.41 -7.44
N GLN A 96 -22.60 1.69 -6.15
CA GLN A 96 -23.26 1.00 -5.02
C GLN A 96 -23.00 -0.53 -5.02
N ALA A 97 -21.78 -0.95 -5.42
CA ALA A 97 -21.41 -2.36 -5.38
C ALA A 97 -21.42 -2.88 -3.93
N ASP A 98 -22.14 -3.97 -3.65
CA ASP A 98 -22.23 -4.55 -2.30
C ASP A 98 -20.90 -5.07 -1.80
N ALA A 99 -20.12 -5.66 -2.69
CA ALA A 99 -18.76 -6.13 -2.46
C ALA A 99 -17.83 -5.70 -3.60
N THR A 100 -16.59 -5.39 -3.28
CA THR A 100 -15.57 -5.05 -4.26
C THR A 100 -14.30 -5.85 -3.98
N ILE A 101 -13.76 -6.47 -5.01
CA ILE A 101 -12.46 -7.16 -4.95
C ILE A 101 -11.45 -6.37 -5.76
N SER A 102 -10.34 -5.99 -5.12
CA SER A 102 -9.16 -5.46 -5.81
C SER A 102 -8.25 -6.61 -6.24
N ILE A 103 -7.81 -6.60 -7.49
CA ILE A 103 -6.94 -7.63 -8.08
C ILE A 103 -5.98 -6.99 -9.09
N ASP A 104 -4.72 -7.46 -9.10
CA ASP A 104 -3.71 -6.96 -10.04
C ASP A 104 -3.95 -7.49 -11.46
N ALA A 105 -3.62 -6.68 -12.48
CA ALA A 105 -3.82 -7.05 -13.89
C ALA A 105 -2.92 -8.19 -14.38
N ASP A 106 -1.86 -8.54 -13.63
CA ASP A 106 -0.85 -9.54 -14.02
C ASP A 106 -1.26 -11.01 -13.75
N LEU A 107 -2.46 -11.22 -13.22
CA LEU A 107 -3.06 -12.53 -12.91
C LEU A 107 -2.18 -13.46 -12.03
N GLN A 108 -1.28 -12.87 -11.21
CA GLN A 108 -0.49 -13.66 -10.26
C GLN A 108 -1.32 -14.13 -9.07
N ASP A 109 -2.35 -13.38 -8.71
CA ASP A 109 -3.26 -13.75 -7.65
C ASP A 109 -4.28 -14.79 -8.17
N ASP A 110 -4.63 -15.78 -7.34
CA ASP A 110 -5.47 -16.87 -7.77
C ASP A 110 -6.95 -16.47 -7.81
N ILE A 111 -7.50 -16.33 -9.02
CA ILE A 111 -8.91 -15.97 -9.25
C ILE A 111 -9.88 -16.96 -8.57
N SER A 112 -9.47 -18.22 -8.34
CA SER A 112 -10.34 -19.20 -7.68
C SER A 112 -10.62 -18.86 -6.22
N ALA A 113 -9.73 -18.11 -5.55
CA ALA A 113 -9.92 -17.65 -4.18
C ALA A 113 -11.10 -16.65 -4.04
N ILE A 114 -11.59 -16.08 -5.15
CA ILE A 114 -12.77 -15.21 -5.15
C ILE A 114 -14.02 -15.93 -4.59
N ASP A 115 -14.16 -17.23 -4.87
CA ASP A 115 -15.28 -18.02 -4.33
C ASP A 115 -15.25 -18.04 -2.79
N GLU A 116 -14.11 -18.34 -2.18
CA GLU A 116 -13.94 -18.36 -0.73
C GLU A 116 -14.07 -16.96 -0.10
N MET A 117 -13.60 -15.92 -0.82
CA MET A 117 -13.76 -14.53 -0.36
C MET A 117 -15.25 -14.13 -0.31
N LEU A 118 -16.03 -14.51 -1.32
CA LEU A 118 -17.47 -14.26 -1.34
C LEU A 118 -18.19 -15.06 -0.26
N ASP A 119 -17.83 -16.30 -0.05
CA ASP A 119 -18.41 -17.12 1.02
C ASP A 119 -18.12 -16.47 2.39
N ALA A 120 -16.90 -16.00 2.63
CA ALA A 120 -16.53 -15.29 3.86
C ALA A 120 -17.32 -13.97 4.03
N PHE A 121 -17.54 -13.22 2.93
CA PHE A 121 -18.35 -12.01 2.93
C PHE A 121 -19.81 -12.32 3.27
N HIS A 122 -20.41 -13.35 2.67
CA HIS A 122 -21.78 -13.77 2.96
C HIS A 122 -21.96 -14.27 4.41
N HIS A 123 -20.88 -14.70 5.07
CA HIS A 123 -20.88 -15.02 6.49
C HIS A 123 -20.67 -13.80 7.40
N GLY A 124 -20.73 -12.57 6.87
CA GLY A 124 -20.75 -11.34 7.64
C GLY A 124 -19.38 -10.67 7.86
N ASN A 125 -18.36 -11.07 7.12
CA ASN A 125 -17.09 -10.34 7.14
C ASN A 125 -17.13 -9.16 6.16
N ASP A 126 -16.74 -7.98 6.62
CA ASP A 126 -16.69 -6.78 5.78
C ASP A 126 -15.41 -6.67 4.97
N VAL A 127 -14.35 -7.28 5.46
CA VAL A 127 -13.03 -7.29 4.79
C VAL A 127 -12.53 -8.73 4.74
N VAL A 128 -12.14 -9.19 3.55
CA VAL A 128 -11.48 -10.49 3.37
C VAL A 128 -10.15 -10.28 2.69
N PHE A 129 -9.08 -10.56 3.42
CA PHE A 129 -7.72 -10.42 2.91
C PHE A 129 -7.27 -11.69 2.20
N GLY A 130 -6.79 -11.54 0.95
CA GLY A 130 -6.03 -12.59 0.28
C GLY A 130 -4.61 -12.66 0.82
N VAL A 131 -4.26 -13.79 1.41
CA VAL A 131 -2.94 -14.03 2.00
C VAL A 131 -2.20 -15.10 1.18
N ARG A 132 -0.99 -14.80 0.79
CA ARG A 132 -0.15 -15.71 -0.02
C ARG A 132 0.42 -16.82 0.86
N ASP A 133 0.09 -18.07 0.55
CA ASP A 133 0.51 -19.25 1.32
C ASP A 133 1.95 -19.70 0.99
N ASN A 134 2.48 -19.36 -0.18
CA ASN A 134 3.72 -19.97 -0.68
C ASN A 134 4.87 -18.95 -0.85
N ARG A 135 5.90 -19.08 0.03
CA ARG A 135 7.24 -18.47 -0.11
C ARG A 135 8.34 -19.53 -0.25
N GLN A 136 8.05 -20.69 -0.85
CA GLN A 136 9.07 -21.76 -1.00
C GLN A 136 10.25 -21.38 -1.91
N SER A 137 10.17 -20.28 -2.68
CA SER A 137 11.25 -19.81 -3.57
C SER A 137 12.10 -18.67 -3.01
N ASP A 138 11.81 -18.15 -1.81
CA ASP A 138 12.59 -17.03 -1.27
C ASP A 138 13.84 -17.50 -0.55
N SER A 139 15.00 -16.91 -0.91
CA SER A 139 16.29 -17.10 -0.24
C SER A 139 16.17 -16.85 1.28
N PHE A 140 16.87 -17.63 2.10
CA PHE A 140 16.91 -17.50 3.57
C PHE A 140 17.14 -16.05 4.03
N LEU A 141 17.97 -15.29 3.32
CA LEU A 141 18.24 -13.89 3.60
C LEU A 141 17.02 -12.99 3.39
N LYS A 142 16.22 -13.24 2.35
CA LYS A 142 14.97 -12.51 2.10
C LYS A 142 13.90 -12.82 3.15
N HIS A 143 13.84 -14.06 3.58
CA HIS A 143 12.91 -14.46 4.64
C HIS A 143 13.25 -13.80 5.98
N PHE A 144 14.54 -13.79 6.35
CA PHE A 144 15.02 -13.16 7.59
C PHE A 144 14.80 -11.63 7.58
N THR A 145 15.13 -10.95 6.48
CA THR A 145 14.93 -9.49 6.36
C THR A 145 13.44 -9.13 6.35
N ALA A 146 12.60 -9.89 5.66
CA ALA A 146 11.16 -9.67 5.65
C ALA A 146 10.55 -9.92 7.04
N HIS A 147 10.90 -11.01 7.72
CA HIS A 147 10.42 -11.32 9.08
C HIS A 147 10.83 -10.23 10.08
N SER A 148 12.09 -9.79 10.03
CA SER A 148 12.61 -8.70 10.86
C SER A 148 11.86 -7.39 10.57
N PHE A 149 11.56 -7.09 9.31
CA PHE A 149 10.77 -5.93 8.90
C PHE A 149 9.34 -5.99 9.46
N TYR A 150 8.63 -7.12 9.30
CA TYR A 150 7.27 -7.25 9.83
C TYR A 150 7.24 -7.21 11.37
N LYS A 151 8.21 -7.84 12.04
CA LYS A 151 8.34 -7.78 13.51
C LYS A 151 8.63 -6.36 13.99
N PHE A 152 9.47 -5.64 13.25
CA PHE A 152 9.74 -4.23 13.51
C PHE A 152 8.49 -3.36 13.27
N MET A 153 7.77 -3.55 12.16
CA MET A 153 6.50 -2.85 11.88
C MET A 153 5.44 -3.14 12.95
N ALA A 154 5.29 -4.39 13.37
CA ALA A 154 4.39 -4.75 14.47
C ALA A 154 4.79 -4.05 15.79
N SER A 155 6.10 -3.98 16.10
CA SER A 155 6.60 -3.27 17.30
C SER A 155 6.35 -1.76 17.24
N ILE A 156 6.16 -1.19 16.05
CA ILE A 156 5.92 0.24 15.80
C ILE A 156 4.42 0.60 15.86
N GLY A 157 3.54 -0.41 16.05
CA GLY A 157 2.09 -0.21 16.16
C GLY A 157 1.35 -0.34 14.82
N GLY A 158 2.03 -0.75 13.75
CA GLY A 158 1.42 -1.14 12.47
C GLY A 158 0.93 -2.58 12.54
N GLU A 159 -0.35 -2.80 12.81
CA GLU A 159 -0.96 -4.12 12.72
C GLU A 159 -1.14 -4.52 11.25
N ILE A 160 -0.06 -4.92 10.60
CA ILE A 160 -0.10 -5.38 9.20
C ILE A 160 -0.26 -6.90 9.19
N ILE A 161 -1.25 -7.40 8.45
CA ILE A 161 -1.40 -8.84 8.21
C ILE A 161 -0.21 -9.31 7.38
N TYR A 162 0.47 -10.35 7.88
CA TYR A 162 1.64 -10.90 7.20
C TYR A 162 1.27 -11.44 5.82
N ASN A 163 2.08 -11.17 4.80
CA ASN A 163 1.96 -11.72 3.44
C ASN A 163 0.69 -11.35 2.65
N HIS A 164 -0.12 -10.35 3.10
CA HIS A 164 -1.24 -9.91 2.29
C HIS A 164 -0.80 -8.91 1.21
N GLY A 165 -1.47 -8.99 0.06
CA GLY A 165 -1.31 -8.07 -1.06
C GLY A 165 -2.43 -7.02 -1.14
N ASP A 166 -2.64 -6.49 -2.35
CA ASP A 166 -3.80 -5.65 -2.66
C ASP A 166 -5.02 -6.49 -3.06
N PHE A 167 -4.86 -7.82 -3.21
CA PHE A 167 -5.93 -8.77 -3.43
C PHE A 167 -6.76 -8.92 -2.14
N ARG A 168 -7.94 -8.29 -2.13
CA ARG A 168 -8.86 -8.28 -1.00
C ARG A 168 -10.28 -7.99 -1.44
N LEU A 169 -11.25 -8.50 -0.68
CA LEU A 169 -12.65 -8.13 -0.78
C LEU A 169 -12.99 -7.12 0.31
N MET A 170 -13.76 -6.11 -0.03
CA MET A 170 -14.34 -5.15 0.90
C MET A 170 -15.82 -4.95 0.64
N SER A 171 -16.63 -4.89 1.71
CA SER A 171 -18.05 -4.52 1.65
C SER A 171 -18.21 -3.04 1.29
N LEU A 172 -19.38 -2.66 0.80
CA LEU A 172 -19.72 -1.25 0.51
C LEU A 172 -19.52 -0.36 1.75
N ARG A 173 -19.90 -0.83 2.94
CA ARG A 173 -19.71 -0.04 4.17
C ARG A 173 -18.23 0.09 4.54
N ALA A 174 -17.41 -0.94 4.33
CA ALA A 174 -15.97 -0.87 4.56
C ALA A 174 -15.29 0.12 3.59
N MET A 175 -15.68 0.10 2.32
CA MET A 175 -15.19 1.06 1.33
C MET A 175 -15.58 2.50 1.67
N ARG A 176 -16.85 2.73 2.06
CA ARG A 176 -17.30 4.07 2.50
C ARG A 176 -16.54 4.57 3.72
N ALA A 177 -16.26 3.70 4.69
CA ALA A 177 -15.44 4.04 5.84
C ALA A 177 -13.99 4.36 5.43
N LEU A 178 -13.40 3.55 4.54
CA LEU A 178 -12.07 3.80 3.99
C LEU A 178 -11.97 5.17 3.31
N MET A 179 -13.00 5.58 2.59
CA MET A 179 -13.03 6.87 1.89
C MET A 179 -13.16 8.09 2.79
N GLN A 180 -13.47 7.89 4.08
CA GLN A 180 -13.45 8.99 5.06
C GLN A 180 -12.04 9.36 5.52
N PHE A 181 -11.03 8.54 5.23
CA PHE A 181 -9.64 8.87 5.53
C PHE A 181 -9.16 10.01 4.61
N PRO A 182 -8.79 11.16 5.17
CA PRO A 182 -8.39 12.33 4.39
C PRO A 182 -6.97 12.23 3.84
N GLU A 183 -6.16 11.29 4.34
CA GLU A 183 -4.75 11.16 4.01
C GLU A 183 -4.51 11.05 2.51
N ARG A 184 -3.53 11.82 2.01
CA ARG A 184 -3.11 11.82 0.61
C ARG A 184 -1.98 10.82 0.36
N ASN A 185 -1.12 10.63 1.35
CA ASN A 185 -0.05 9.66 1.31
C ASN A 185 -0.56 8.29 1.74
N MET A 186 -1.27 7.62 0.82
CA MET A 186 -2.00 6.40 1.12
C MET A 186 -1.10 5.18 1.22
N PHE A 187 -1.32 4.44 2.29
CA PHE A 187 -0.91 3.06 2.42
C PHE A 187 -2.16 2.22 2.68
N VAL A 188 -2.93 1.98 1.62
CA VAL A 188 -4.26 1.35 1.68
C VAL A 188 -4.22 0.02 2.46
N ARG A 189 -3.13 -0.75 2.33
CA ARG A 189 -2.95 -2.02 3.08
C ARG A 189 -3.02 -1.85 4.60
N GLY A 190 -2.44 -0.78 5.15
CA GLY A 190 -2.53 -0.47 6.57
C GLY A 190 -3.85 0.15 6.98
N MET A 191 -4.39 1.04 6.13
CA MET A 191 -5.64 1.77 6.41
C MET A 191 -6.84 0.84 6.49
N VAL A 192 -6.95 -0.16 5.62
CA VAL A 192 -8.10 -1.08 5.60
C VAL A 192 -8.28 -1.81 6.93
N LYS A 193 -7.19 -2.24 7.57
CA LYS A 193 -7.29 -2.88 8.88
C LYS A 193 -7.70 -1.89 9.98
N SER A 194 -7.28 -0.63 9.88
CA SER A 194 -7.58 0.42 10.85
C SER A 194 -9.06 0.82 10.90
N ILE A 195 -9.87 0.42 9.89
CA ILE A 195 -11.33 0.63 9.88
C ILE A 195 -12.00 -0.12 11.05
N GLY A 196 -11.43 -1.25 11.50
CA GLY A 196 -11.89 -2.00 12.66
C GLY A 196 -13.15 -2.84 12.43
N PHE A 197 -13.59 -3.06 11.18
CA PHE A 197 -14.72 -3.93 10.88
C PHE A 197 -14.32 -5.41 10.89
N PRO A 198 -15.31 -6.34 11.03
CA PRO A 198 -15.06 -7.77 10.98
C PRO A 198 -14.30 -8.18 9.73
N TYR A 199 -13.22 -8.93 9.92
CA TYR A 199 -12.37 -9.38 8.83
C TYR A 199 -11.94 -10.83 8.99
N THR A 200 -11.59 -11.46 7.87
CA THR A 200 -10.95 -12.78 7.82
C THR A 200 -9.89 -12.84 6.74
N CYS A 201 -9.16 -13.95 6.68
CA CYS A 201 -8.12 -14.20 5.67
C CYS A 201 -8.49 -15.43 4.85
N VAL A 202 -8.30 -15.34 3.53
CA VAL A 202 -8.36 -16.45 2.59
C VAL A 202 -6.95 -16.69 2.06
N TYR A 203 -6.47 -17.93 2.16
CA TYR A 203 -5.12 -18.29 1.76
C TYR A 203 -5.11 -18.82 0.33
N TYR A 204 -4.16 -18.34 -0.48
CA TYR A 204 -4.02 -18.78 -1.85
C TYR A 204 -2.56 -18.92 -2.28
N THR A 205 -2.31 -19.78 -3.26
CA THR A 205 -0.98 -19.94 -3.85
C THR A 205 -0.79 -18.97 -5.00
N ARG A 206 0.25 -18.12 -4.90
CA ARG A 206 0.58 -17.15 -5.97
C ARG A 206 1.17 -17.88 -7.17
N LYS A 207 0.66 -17.58 -8.36
CA LYS A 207 1.19 -18.08 -9.63
C LYS A 207 2.46 -17.33 -10.05
N GLU A 208 3.33 -17.96 -10.81
CA GLU A 208 4.46 -17.28 -11.43
C GLU A 208 3.97 -16.28 -12.49
N ARG A 209 4.71 -15.18 -12.67
CA ARG A 209 4.39 -14.20 -13.71
C ARG A 209 4.41 -14.83 -15.08
N MET A 210 3.36 -14.64 -15.86
CA MET A 210 3.28 -15.12 -17.23
C MET A 210 4.11 -14.26 -18.21
N ALA A 211 4.36 -12.98 -17.90
CA ALA A 211 5.18 -12.06 -18.69
C ALA A 211 5.82 -10.96 -17.80
N GLY A 212 6.98 -10.43 -18.22
CA GLY A 212 7.68 -9.33 -17.58
C GLY A 212 8.68 -9.71 -16.48
N SER A 213 9.79 -8.95 -16.37
CA SER A 213 10.82 -9.14 -15.34
C SER A 213 10.61 -8.20 -14.15
N SER A 214 10.50 -8.75 -12.95
CA SER A 214 10.45 -7.96 -11.71
C SER A 214 11.84 -7.41 -11.39
N LYS A 215 12.09 -6.15 -11.73
CA LYS A 215 13.26 -5.41 -11.25
C LYS A 215 12.85 -4.52 -10.07
N TYR A 216 12.74 -5.11 -8.87
CA TYR A 216 12.67 -4.31 -7.64
C TYR A 216 14.09 -4.14 -7.05
N PRO A 217 14.79 -3.04 -7.33
CA PRO A 217 16.10 -2.78 -6.73
C PRO A 217 15.95 -2.58 -5.22
N LEU A 218 16.97 -2.97 -4.45
CA LEU A 218 17.04 -2.82 -2.99
C LEU A 218 16.70 -1.40 -2.52
N THR A 219 17.07 -0.38 -3.30
CA THR A 219 16.75 1.03 -3.04
C THR A 219 15.25 1.30 -2.99
N LYS A 220 14.44 0.68 -3.88
CA LYS A 220 12.98 0.81 -3.84
C LYS A 220 12.38 0.12 -2.61
N MET A 221 12.92 -1.03 -2.21
CA MET A 221 12.48 -1.72 -0.98
C MET A 221 12.78 -0.89 0.28
N LEU A 222 13.98 -0.31 0.39
CA LEU A 222 14.36 0.55 1.52
C LEU A 222 13.49 1.82 1.57
N ASN A 223 13.25 2.44 0.41
CA ASN A 223 12.39 3.61 0.33
C ASN A 223 10.94 3.29 0.72
N PHE A 224 10.41 2.16 0.28
CA PHE A 224 9.07 1.70 0.67
C PHE A 224 8.97 1.42 2.18
N ALA A 225 10.01 0.81 2.77
CA ALA A 225 10.10 0.58 4.20
C ALA A 225 10.14 1.90 4.98
N PHE A 226 10.96 2.86 4.54
CA PHE A 226 11.07 4.18 5.16
C PHE A 226 9.76 4.97 5.07
N VAL A 227 9.10 4.96 3.90
CA VAL A 227 7.78 5.55 3.69
C VAL A 227 6.75 4.92 4.64
N GLY A 228 6.71 3.60 4.73
CA GLY A 228 5.80 2.89 5.64
C GLY A 228 6.00 3.27 7.11
N ILE A 229 7.26 3.27 7.57
CA ILE A 229 7.59 3.62 8.97
C ILE A 229 7.19 5.06 9.30
N THR A 230 7.55 6.00 8.44
CA THR A 230 7.29 7.44 8.70
C THR A 230 5.84 7.84 8.49
N SER A 231 5.05 7.07 7.71
CA SER A 231 3.61 7.32 7.55
C SER A 231 2.76 6.88 8.75
N PHE A 232 3.18 5.81 9.46
CA PHE A 232 2.37 5.22 10.53
C PHE A 232 2.97 5.34 11.92
N SER A 233 4.18 5.90 12.07
CA SER A 233 4.84 5.91 13.36
C SER A 233 5.55 7.23 13.65
N LEU A 234 5.31 7.75 14.86
CA LEU A 234 6.06 8.84 15.46
C LEU A 234 7.31 8.33 16.23
N LYS A 235 7.57 7.01 16.25
CA LYS A 235 8.70 6.44 16.99
C LYS A 235 10.07 6.93 16.50
N PRO A 236 10.32 7.16 15.20
CA PRO A 236 11.58 7.77 14.78
C PRO A 236 11.82 9.16 15.40
N LEU A 237 10.79 9.99 15.51
CA LEU A 237 10.89 11.29 16.21
C LEU A 237 11.17 11.12 17.71
N ARG A 238 10.49 10.18 18.37
CA ARG A 238 10.75 9.88 19.80
C ARG A 238 12.16 9.34 20.02
N PHE A 239 12.65 8.50 19.10
CA PHE A 239 14.03 8.01 19.16
C PHE A 239 15.04 9.15 19.06
N ILE A 240 14.83 10.13 18.17
CA ILE A 240 15.66 11.32 18.05
C ILE A 240 15.66 12.12 19.36
N THR A 241 14.48 12.34 19.95
CA THR A 241 14.33 13.03 21.24
C THR A 241 15.10 12.31 22.34
N PHE A 242 14.97 10.97 22.41
CA PHE A 242 15.71 10.17 23.38
C PHE A 242 17.22 10.24 23.17
N LEU A 243 17.67 10.17 21.91
CA LEU A 243 19.09 10.30 21.55
C LEU A 243 19.64 11.67 21.96
N GLY A 244 18.91 12.74 21.67
CA GLY A 244 19.27 14.10 22.09
C GLY A 244 19.37 14.24 23.61
N LEU A 245 18.43 13.67 24.37
CA LEU A 245 18.46 13.68 25.83
C LEU A 245 19.67 12.88 26.38
N ALA A 246 19.96 11.71 25.81
CA ALA A 246 21.13 10.92 26.18
C ALA A 246 22.45 11.69 25.92
N MET A 247 22.55 12.36 24.77
CA MET A 247 23.71 13.21 24.45
C MET A 247 23.85 14.38 25.44
N LEU A 248 22.75 14.99 25.87
CA LEU A 248 22.74 16.04 26.88
C LEU A 248 23.30 15.55 28.22
N VAL A 249 22.88 14.35 28.65
CA VAL A 249 23.39 13.73 29.88
C VAL A 249 24.90 13.47 29.78
N VAL A 250 25.35 12.84 28.67
CA VAL A 250 26.79 12.60 28.43
C VAL A 250 27.58 13.90 28.42
N SER A 251 27.08 14.92 27.71
CA SER A 251 27.71 16.25 27.68
C SER A 251 27.85 16.87 29.05
N THR A 252 26.80 16.78 29.88
CA THR A 252 26.83 17.30 31.26
C THR A 252 27.90 16.60 32.10
N VAL A 253 28.00 15.27 32.00
CA VAL A 253 29.05 14.49 32.68
C VAL A 253 30.45 14.93 32.24
N LEU A 254 30.65 15.10 30.94
CA LEU A 254 31.94 15.54 30.38
C LEU A 254 32.30 16.97 30.81
N ILE A 255 31.32 17.88 30.92
CA ILE A 255 31.54 19.24 31.42
C ILE A 255 32.01 19.20 32.89
N ILE A 256 31.32 18.43 33.73
CA ILE A 256 31.68 18.28 35.14
C ILE A 256 33.11 17.69 35.28
N TYR A 257 33.41 16.65 34.50
CA TYR A 257 34.73 16.05 34.44
C TYR A 257 35.82 17.06 34.00
N GLY A 258 35.55 17.85 32.94
CA GLY A 258 36.45 18.86 32.42
C GLY A 258 36.73 19.97 33.45
N LEU A 259 35.68 20.44 34.19
CA LEU A 259 35.84 21.40 35.24
C LEU A 259 36.67 20.85 36.42
N TYR A 260 36.43 19.62 36.84
CA TYR A 260 37.23 18.94 37.88
C TYR A 260 38.71 18.87 37.49
N ARG A 261 39.02 18.46 36.24
CA ARG A 261 40.40 18.39 35.70
C ARG A 261 41.05 19.76 35.60
N HIS A 262 40.31 20.80 35.29
CA HIS A 262 40.82 22.18 35.22
C HIS A 262 41.23 22.68 36.61
N VAL A 263 40.41 22.46 37.65
CA VAL A 263 40.69 22.84 39.01
C VAL A 263 41.91 22.10 39.62
N THR A 264 42.14 20.86 39.18
CA THR A 264 43.29 20.03 39.62
C THR A 264 44.55 20.29 38.79
N ASN A 265 44.63 21.35 37.99
CA ASN A 265 45.78 21.73 37.13
C ASN A 265 46.33 20.64 36.22
N SER A 266 45.48 19.66 35.84
CA SER A 266 45.79 18.59 34.90
C SER A 266 45.19 18.97 33.56
N THR A 267 45.86 19.81 32.77
CA THR A 267 45.44 20.20 31.43
C THR A 267 45.44 18.98 30.53
N ILE A 268 44.33 18.76 29.80
CA ILE A 268 44.19 17.72 28.81
C ILE A 268 44.57 18.30 27.46
N GLU A 269 45.59 17.75 26.79
CA GLU A 269 45.85 17.97 25.37
C GLU A 269 44.71 17.37 24.59
N GLY A 270 43.68 18.18 24.17
CA GLY A 270 42.39 17.70 23.74
C GLY A 270 41.92 18.23 22.37
N TRP A 271 42.82 18.82 21.54
CA TRP A 271 42.38 19.40 20.27
C TRP A 271 41.68 18.39 19.34
N THR A 272 42.22 17.16 19.24
CA THR A 272 41.68 16.07 18.41
C THR A 272 40.31 15.62 18.92
N SER A 273 40.17 15.48 20.25
CA SER A 273 38.86 15.06 20.84
C SER A 273 37.79 16.12 20.65
N LEU A 274 38.15 17.39 20.73
CA LEU A 274 37.24 18.52 20.52
C LEU A 274 36.72 18.55 19.06
N ILE A 275 37.59 18.36 18.08
CA ILE A 275 37.21 18.31 16.65
C ILE A 275 36.28 17.11 16.39
N ILE A 276 36.65 15.91 16.85
CA ILE A 276 35.83 14.70 16.67
C ILE A 276 34.45 14.91 17.30
N SER A 277 34.38 15.45 18.51
CA SER A 277 33.11 15.73 19.17
C SER A 277 32.26 16.74 18.43
N LEU A 278 32.87 17.81 17.90
CA LEU A 278 32.17 18.85 17.13
C LEU A 278 31.56 18.28 15.84
N TRP A 279 32.33 17.49 15.08
CA TRP A 279 31.83 16.84 13.86
C TRP A 279 30.74 15.81 14.16
N PHE A 280 30.89 15.02 15.23
CA PHE A 280 29.89 14.05 15.64
C PHE A 280 28.57 14.73 16.01
N ILE A 281 28.62 15.77 16.84
CA ILE A 281 27.43 16.54 17.27
C ILE A 281 26.80 17.23 16.05
N GLY A 282 27.62 17.86 15.19
CA GLY A 282 27.13 18.49 13.96
C GLY A 282 26.41 17.49 13.03
N GLY A 283 26.99 16.33 12.82
CA GLY A 283 26.39 15.25 12.02
C GLY A 283 25.07 14.73 12.64
N ALA A 284 25.04 14.55 13.97
CA ALA A 284 23.84 14.14 14.66
C ALA A 284 22.70 15.18 14.54
N ILE A 285 23.02 16.48 14.71
CA ILE A 285 22.03 17.57 14.54
C ILE A 285 21.48 17.60 13.13
N LEU A 286 22.35 17.54 12.10
CA LEU A 286 21.91 17.53 10.69
C LEU A 286 21.02 16.32 10.38
N THR A 287 21.32 15.14 10.91
CA THR A 287 20.50 13.94 10.76
C THR A 287 19.13 14.12 11.41
N CYS A 288 19.08 14.66 12.62
CA CYS A 288 17.83 14.96 13.32
C CYS A 288 16.97 15.96 12.55
N LEU A 289 17.57 17.03 12.05
CA LEU A 289 16.89 18.04 11.23
C LEU A 289 16.36 17.42 9.93
N GLY A 290 17.11 16.53 9.29
CA GLY A 290 16.69 15.81 8.09
C GLY A 290 15.43 14.97 8.33
N ILE A 291 15.39 14.22 9.43
CA ILE A 291 14.21 13.42 9.80
C ILE A 291 13.01 14.31 10.12
N ILE A 292 13.19 15.39 10.87
CA ILE A 292 12.13 16.38 11.15
C ILE A 292 11.62 16.99 9.83
N GLY A 293 12.53 17.35 8.93
CA GLY A 293 12.20 17.87 7.60
C GLY A 293 11.32 16.92 6.78
N GLU A 294 11.57 15.61 6.85
CA GLU A 294 10.73 14.60 6.19
C GLU A 294 9.30 14.60 6.72
N TYR A 295 9.11 14.69 8.04
CA TYR A 295 7.76 14.78 8.63
C TYR A 295 7.07 16.09 8.27
N ILE A 296 7.79 17.21 8.28
CA ILE A 296 7.24 18.50 7.83
C ILE A 296 6.84 18.43 6.36
N GLY A 297 7.66 17.83 5.50
CA GLY A 297 7.35 17.62 4.09
C GLY A 297 6.06 16.80 3.87
N ARG A 298 5.84 15.77 4.68
CA ARG A 298 4.59 14.97 4.66
C ARG A 298 3.39 15.80 5.12
N ILE A 299 3.49 16.51 6.24
CA ILE A 299 2.43 17.41 6.72
C ILE A 299 2.11 18.45 5.65
N TYR A 300 3.11 19.03 5.00
CA TYR A 300 2.93 19.99 3.93
C TYR A 300 2.18 19.41 2.73
N SER A 301 2.47 18.17 2.34
CA SER A 301 1.74 17.49 1.25
C SER A 301 0.29 17.19 1.63
N GLU A 302 0.02 16.83 2.87
CA GLU A 302 -1.34 16.61 3.38
C GLU A 302 -2.16 17.91 3.45
N VAL A 303 -1.58 18.98 3.98
CA VAL A 303 -2.25 20.30 4.13
C VAL A 303 -2.62 20.92 2.78
N LYS A 304 -1.90 20.62 1.71
CA LYS A 304 -2.22 21.12 0.37
C LYS A 304 -3.56 20.60 -0.19
N HIS A 305 -4.07 19.49 0.29
CA HIS A 305 -5.32 18.86 -0.18
C HIS A 305 -5.45 18.75 -1.71
N ARG A 306 -4.34 18.57 -2.44
CA ARG A 306 -4.35 18.42 -3.89
C ARG A 306 -5.14 17.16 -4.28
N PRO A 307 -5.92 17.15 -5.39
CA PRO A 307 -6.57 15.94 -5.87
C PRO A 307 -5.57 14.79 -6.01
N ARG A 308 -5.99 13.57 -5.66
CA ARG A 308 -5.15 12.36 -5.75
C ARG A 308 -4.85 11.98 -7.19
N TYR A 309 -5.80 12.24 -8.09
CA TYR A 309 -5.74 11.94 -9.51
C TYR A 309 -6.71 12.85 -10.27
N PHE A 310 -6.58 12.87 -11.58
CA PHE A 310 -7.55 13.46 -12.52
C PHE A 310 -7.94 12.38 -13.53
N ILE A 311 -9.23 12.28 -13.83
CA ILE A 311 -9.74 11.39 -14.87
C ILE A 311 -9.62 12.14 -16.20
N GLU A 312 -8.92 11.55 -17.18
CA GLU A 312 -8.82 12.06 -18.56
C GLU A 312 -10.00 11.58 -19.40
N GLU A 313 -10.30 10.28 -19.32
CA GLU A 313 -11.38 9.66 -20.09
C GLU A 313 -12.05 8.55 -19.26
N GLN A 314 -13.33 8.35 -19.48
CA GLN A 314 -14.08 7.24 -18.88
C GLN A 314 -14.99 6.64 -19.94
N THR A 315 -15.08 5.30 -19.96
CA THR A 315 -16.06 4.64 -20.82
C THR A 315 -17.47 4.91 -20.31
N SER A 316 -18.43 5.13 -21.22
CA SER A 316 -19.82 5.37 -20.85
C SER A 316 -20.39 4.13 -20.13
N ASP A 317 -21.04 4.36 -18.98
CA ASP A 317 -21.91 3.33 -18.42
C ASP A 317 -23.11 3.18 -19.37
N SER A 318 -23.33 2.01 -19.90
CA SER A 318 -24.47 1.73 -20.80
C SER A 318 -25.81 1.69 -20.06
N ASN A 319 -26.05 2.65 -19.14
CA ASN A 319 -27.29 2.86 -18.40
C ASN A 319 -27.72 4.34 -18.55
N THR A 320 -27.93 4.79 -19.77
CA THR A 320 -28.83 5.90 -20.13
C THR A 320 -29.60 5.49 -21.37
#